data_1c113c49611bab271a349f20380e2f94
#
_entry.id   1c113c49611bab271a349f20380e2f94
#
_cell.length_a   1.000
_cell.length_b   1.000
_cell.length_c   1.000
_cell.angle_alpha   90.00
_cell.angle_beta   90.00
_cell.angle_gamma   90.00
#
_symmetry.space_group_name_H-M   'P 1'
#
loop_
_entity.id
_entity.type
_entity.pdbx_description
1 polymer ?
#
loop_
_entity_poly.entity_id
_entity_poly.type
_entity_poly.pdbx_seq_one_letter_code
_entity_poly.pdbx_strand_id
1 'polypeptide(L)'
;MNLAPGQLQEHLKRGIKSLYTLHGDEPLLVQEFADSLRAHARGLGYTERTVHTVAGAHFDWSEVLASGGSLSLFADKQIVEIRIPSGKPGKEGSVALQQIAERVGNVGGDDSILTLIMLPRLDSMTTKGAWFGALESYGVTVKFEPIARNNLPQWISQRLQAQGQRVAAGEEGQRTLQFFSDRVEGNLLAAHQEIQKLGLLYNSAPTLPASRGSLPPEGESLPRGDPSEKAADPVTLSFEQVENAVLNVARYDVFKLSEAVLGGQTVRVARMLDGLQAEGESEVLVHWAISEDIRGMKRVKDAINAGRPMPMALRDNRIWGIKEKLYERVLPGITDTTLANLLTAAHKVDGICKGLKQPDWPASGWQALHRLAGLVSEQCALRAK
;
A
#
# COMPACT_ATOMS: atom_id res chain seq x y z
N MET A 1 -13.34 13.34 -13.25
CA MET A 1 -12.87 12.18 -14.06
C MET A 1 -12.06 11.26 -13.18
N ASN A 2 -12.41 9.97 -13.05
CA ASN A 2 -11.60 9.01 -12.29
C ASN A 2 -10.56 8.36 -13.22
N LEU A 3 -9.28 8.41 -12.79
CA LEU A 3 -8.14 7.87 -13.54
C LEU A 3 -7.50 6.73 -12.72
N ALA A 4 -7.21 5.60 -13.36
CA ALA A 4 -6.43 4.54 -12.72
C ALA A 4 -4.93 4.93 -12.69
N PRO A 5 -4.19 4.60 -11.60
CA PRO A 5 -2.77 4.99 -11.48
C PRO A 5 -1.90 4.62 -12.67
N GLY A 6 -2.11 3.46 -13.28
CA GLY A 6 -1.35 2.98 -14.44
C GLY A 6 -1.64 3.72 -15.76
N GLN A 7 -2.67 4.57 -15.81
CA GLN A 7 -3.08 5.28 -17.03
C GLN A 7 -2.45 6.68 -17.15
N LEU A 8 -1.58 7.08 -16.22
CA LEU A 8 -1.03 8.44 -16.19
C LEU A 8 -0.35 8.82 -17.52
N GLN A 9 0.53 7.97 -18.04
CA GLN A 9 1.30 8.29 -19.23
C GLN A 9 0.41 8.51 -20.47
N GLU A 10 -0.63 7.69 -20.60
CA GLU A 10 -1.60 7.85 -21.69
C GLU A 10 -2.47 9.10 -21.50
N HIS A 11 -2.84 9.39 -20.26
CA HIS A 11 -3.58 10.60 -19.91
C HIS A 11 -2.78 11.86 -20.24
N LEU A 12 -1.50 11.91 -19.86
CA LEU A 12 -0.62 13.06 -20.10
C LEU A 12 -0.35 13.31 -21.59
N LYS A 13 -0.35 12.27 -22.43
CA LYS A 13 -0.26 12.44 -23.90
C LYS A 13 -1.46 13.21 -24.48
N ARG A 14 -2.61 13.16 -23.82
CA ARG A 14 -3.83 13.89 -24.22
C ARG A 14 -3.87 15.32 -23.66
N GLY A 15 -2.92 15.68 -22.83
CA GLY A 15 -2.77 16.99 -22.17
C GLY A 15 -2.99 16.92 -20.67
N ILE A 16 -2.28 17.80 -19.99
CA ILE A 16 -2.41 17.98 -18.53
C ILE A 16 -3.72 18.67 -18.20
N LYS A 17 -4.32 18.36 -17.05
CA LYS A 17 -5.48 19.07 -16.51
C LYS A 17 -5.05 20.01 -15.39
N SER A 18 -5.84 21.04 -15.12
CA SER A 18 -5.51 22.04 -14.10
C SER A 18 -5.77 21.60 -12.67
N LEU A 19 -6.47 20.46 -12.45
CA LEU A 19 -6.81 19.97 -11.10
C LEU A 19 -6.67 18.44 -11.02
N TYR A 20 -5.84 18.01 -10.07
CA TYR A 20 -5.67 16.58 -9.71
C TYR A 20 -5.89 16.38 -8.22
N THR A 21 -6.63 15.32 -7.88
CA THR A 21 -6.84 14.88 -6.50
C THR A 21 -6.32 13.46 -6.34
N LEU A 22 -5.24 13.31 -5.57
CA LEU A 22 -4.60 12.03 -5.27
C LEU A 22 -4.98 11.61 -3.86
N HIS A 23 -5.55 10.42 -3.70
CA HIS A 23 -5.91 9.94 -2.38
C HIS A 23 -5.73 8.41 -2.28
N GLY A 24 -5.44 7.92 -1.07
CA GLY A 24 -5.32 6.48 -0.86
C GLY A 24 -4.39 6.12 0.28
N ASP A 25 -4.13 4.82 0.38
CA ASP A 25 -3.44 4.20 1.50
C ASP A 25 -2.04 3.67 1.12
N GLU A 26 -1.54 4.10 -0.08
CA GLU A 26 -0.22 3.69 -0.57
C GLU A 26 0.66 4.90 -0.90
N PRO A 27 1.40 5.40 0.12
CA PRO A 27 2.16 6.64 0.00
C PRO A 27 3.21 6.64 -1.13
N LEU A 28 3.85 5.49 -1.39
CA LEU A 28 4.85 5.38 -2.46
C LEU A 28 4.21 5.69 -3.82
N LEU A 29 3.08 5.05 -4.11
CA LEU A 29 2.41 5.22 -5.40
C LEU A 29 1.85 6.63 -5.60
N VAL A 30 1.34 7.24 -4.52
CA VAL A 30 0.90 8.64 -4.51
C VAL A 30 2.07 9.56 -4.86
N GLN A 31 3.23 9.35 -4.21
CA GLN A 31 4.41 10.18 -4.41
C GLN A 31 4.95 10.04 -5.84
N GLU A 32 5.10 8.82 -6.34
CA GLU A 32 5.59 8.56 -7.70
C GLU A 32 4.68 9.16 -8.77
N PHE A 33 3.38 9.06 -8.58
CA PHE A 33 2.41 9.67 -9.49
C PHE A 33 2.56 11.21 -9.48
N ALA A 34 2.65 11.80 -8.29
CA ALA A 34 2.84 13.23 -8.13
C ALA A 34 4.18 13.70 -8.74
N ASP A 35 5.27 12.93 -8.56
CA ASP A 35 6.57 13.26 -9.16
C ASP A 35 6.56 13.19 -10.68
N SER A 36 5.89 12.18 -11.24
CA SER A 36 5.70 12.04 -12.69
C SER A 36 4.88 13.21 -13.25
N LEU A 37 3.81 13.59 -12.56
CA LEU A 37 2.96 14.73 -12.94
C LEU A 37 3.76 16.05 -12.90
N ARG A 38 4.54 16.28 -11.83
CA ARG A 38 5.42 17.46 -11.69
C ARG A 38 6.50 17.52 -12.78
N ALA A 39 7.11 16.38 -13.09
CA ALA A 39 8.12 16.31 -14.13
C ALA A 39 7.54 16.68 -15.50
N HIS A 40 6.35 16.16 -15.82
CA HIS A 40 5.63 16.50 -17.05
C HIS A 40 5.24 18.00 -17.08
N ALA A 41 4.69 18.51 -15.98
CA ALA A 41 4.29 19.92 -15.86
C ALA A 41 5.48 20.87 -16.05
N ARG A 42 6.66 20.54 -15.46
CA ARG A 42 7.88 21.32 -15.67
C ARG A 42 8.26 21.41 -17.15
N GLY A 43 8.11 20.33 -17.91
CA GLY A 43 8.32 20.33 -19.37
C GLY A 43 7.34 21.21 -20.13
N LEU A 44 6.20 21.58 -19.52
CA LEU A 44 5.17 22.49 -20.07
C LEU A 44 5.30 23.94 -19.56
N GLY A 45 6.39 24.24 -18.82
CA GLY A 45 6.68 25.60 -18.34
C GLY A 45 6.15 25.95 -16.94
N TYR A 46 5.65 24.96 -16.16
CA TYR A 46 5.32 25.19 -14.75
C TYR A 46 6.60 25.20 -13.91
N THR A 47 7.16 26.39 -13.74
CA THR A 47 8.49 26.58 -13.09
C THR A 47 8.39 26.86 -11.61
N GLU A 48 7.29 27.45 -11.13
CA GLU A 48 7.07 27.72 -9.73
C GLU A 48 6.24 26.62 -9.06
N ARG A 49 6.48 26.41 -7.77
CA ARG A 49 5.75 25.44 -6.95
C ARG A 49 5.54 25.98 -5.54
N THR A 50 4.29 26.12 -5.14
CA THR A 50 3.89 26.44 -3.77
C THR A 50 3.26 25.22 -3.11
N VAL A 51 3.58 24.98 -1.83
CA VAL A 51 3.07 23.84 -1.07
C VAL A 51 2.40 24.32 0.19
N HIS A 52 1.11 24.03 0.33
CA HIS A 52 0.31 24.29 1.52
C HIS A 52 0.03 22.98 2.24
N THR A 53 0.37 22.88 3.53
CA THR A 53 0.07 21.70 4.36
C THR A 53 -0.95 22.07 5.42
N VAL A 54 -2.12 21.46 5.33
CA VAL A 54 -3.23 21.69 6.28
C VAL A 54 -2.95 20.91 7.55
N ALA A 55 -2.27 21.55 8.51
CA ALA A 55 -1.79 20.92 9.74
C ALA A 55 -2.84 20.87 10.87
N GLY A 56 -4.02 21.50 10.72
CA GLY A 56 -5.04 21.53 11.77
C GLY A 56 -6.26 22.37 11.44
N ALA A 57 -7.14 22.54 12.45
CA ALA A 57 -8.44 23.19 12.30
C ALA A 57 -8.36 24.72 12.04
N HIS A 58 -7.22 25.35 12.36
CA HIS A 58 -7.02 26.81 12.22
C HIS A 58 -6.10 27.16 11.04
N PHE A 59 -6.09 26.29 10.01
CA PHE A 59 -5.33 26.57 8.80
C PHE A 59 -5.98 27.71 8.00
N ASP A 60 -5.18 28.69 7.59
CA ASP A 60 -5.66 29.82 6.79
C ASP A 60 -5.82 29.43 5.32
N TRP A 61 -7.07 29.18 4.93
CA TRP A 61 -7.41 28.85 3.55
C TRP A 61 -7.36 30.04 2.59
N SER A 62 -7.29 31.27 3.11
CA SER A 62 -7.16 32.46 2.26
C SER A 62 -5.83 32.50 1.49
N GLU A 63 -4.74 31.98 2.09
CA GLU A 63 -3.44 31.83 1.42
C GLU A 63 -3.51 30.90 0.22
N VAL A 64 -4.24 29.76 0.35
CA VAL A 64 -4.42 28.83 -0.76
C VAL A 64 -5.23 29.44 -1.89
N LEU A 65 -6.30 30.16 -1.55
CA LEU A 65 -7.14 30.83 -2.53
C LEU A 65 -6.41 31.99 -3.23
N ALA A 66 -5.56 32.71 -2.52
CA ALA A 66 -4.71 33.74 -3.07
C ALA A 66 -3.64 33.19 -4.02
N SER A 67 -2.98 32.09 -3.64
CA SER A 67 -1.99 31.41 -4.49
C SER A 67 -2.59 30.91 -5.82
N GLY A 68 -3.88 30.54 -5.80
CA GLY A 68 -4.62 30.14 -7.00
C GLY A 68 -5.20 31.30 -7.81
N GLY A 69 -4.98 32.55 -7.41
CA GLY A 69 -5.55 33.74 -8.06
C GLY A 69 -4.54 34.78 -8.51
N SER A 70 -3.28 34.67 -8.08
CA SER A 70 -2.22 35.62 -8.46
C SER A 70 -1.05 34.87 -9.08
N LEU A 71 -0.77 35.15 -10.34
CA LEU A 71 0.49 34.73 -10.97
C LEU A 71 1.65 35.46 -10.28
N SER A 72 2.74 34.74 -10.06
CA SER A 72 4.00 35.35 -9.66
C SER A 72 4.47 36.36 -10.73
N LEU A 73 5.17 37.39 -10.27
CA LEU A 73 5.78 38.39 -11.17
C LEU A 73 6.87 37.78 -12.08
N PHE A 74 7.27 36.51 -11.80
CA PHE A 74 8.42 35.85 -12.44
C PHE A 74 8.09 34.55 -13.16
N ALA A 75 6.86 34.05 -13.08
CA ALA A 75 6.47 32.81 -13.75
C ALA A 75 5.07 32.91 -14.36
N ASP A 76 4.99 32.44 -15.61
CA ASP A 76 3.71 32.37 -16.33
C ASP A 76 2.86 31.18 -15.91
N LYS A 77 3.48 30.14 -15.30
CA LYS A 77 2.81 28.91 -14.87
C LYS A 77 3.34 28.40 -13.52
N GLN A 78 2.42 27.97 -12.66
CA GLN A 78 2.77 27.48 -11.31
C GLN A 78 2.03 26.20 -10.93
N ILE A 79 2.64 25.41 -10.04
CA ILE A 79 2.04 24.25 -9.38
C ILE A 79 1.66 24.66 -7.96
N VAL A 80 0.39 24.51 -7.59
CA VAL A 80 -0.10 24.71 -6.22
C VAL A 80 -0.43 23.33 -5.63
N GLU A 81 0.34 22.90 -4.63
CA GLU A 81 0.10 21.66 -3.91
C GLU A 81 -0.62 21.92 -2.60
N ILE A 82 -1.69 21.15 -2.37
CA ILE A 82 -2.47 21.19 -1.12
C ILE A 82 -2.41 19.81 -0.49
N ARG A 83 -1.74 19.70 0.64
CA ARG A 83 -1.62 18.46 1.41
C ARG A 83 -2.55 18.50 2.61
N ILE A 84 -3.43 17.51 2.73
CA ILE A 84 -4.39 17.40 3.84
C ILE A 84 -4.16 16.06 4.56
N PRO A 85 -3.14 15.93 5.44
CA PRO A 85 -2.77 14.66 6.06
C PRO A 85 -3.89 14.02 6.88
N SER A 86 -4.79 14.82 7.45
CA SER A 86 -5.96 14.35 8.21
C SER A 86 -7.07 13.78 7.32
N GLY A 87 -7.07 14.06 6.01
CA GLY A 87 -8.19 13.79 5.11
C GLY A 87 -9.44 14.65 5.36
N LYS A 88 -9.37 15.58 6.32
CA LYS A 88 -10.51 16.40 6.76
C LYS A 88 -10.18 17.89 6.59
N PRO A 89 -10.66 18.55 5.54
CA PRO A 89 -10.36 19.96 5.28
C PRO A 89 -11.03 20.92 6.28
N GLY A 90 -11.99 20.46 7.07
CA GLY A 90 -12.83 21.32 7.92
C GLY A 90 -13.89 22.07 7.13
N LYS A 91 -14.66 22.96 7.83
CA LYS A 91 -15.76 23.70 7.20
C LYS A 91 -15.24 24.72 6.17
N GLU A 92 -14.27 25.52 6.55
CA GLU A 92 -13.65 26.54 5.68
C GLU A 92 -12.94 25.89 4.49
N GLY A 93 -12.18 24.82 4.75
CA GLY A 93 -11.51 24.07 3.69
C GLY A 93 -12.46 23.39 2.72
N SER A 94 -13.61 22.90 3.19
CA SER A 94 -14.63 22.37 2.30
C SER A 94 -15.17 23.41 1.33
N VAL A 95 -15.35 24.65 1.78
CA VAL A 95 -15.76 25.77 0.92
C VAL A 95 -14.63 26.15 -0.03
N ALA A 96 -13.41 26.29 0.47
CA ALA A 96 -12.25 26.66 -0.35
C ALA A 96 -11.99 25.64 -1.48
N LEU A 97 -12.04 24.33 -1.17
CA LEU A 97 -11.86 23.27 -2.17
C LEU A 97 -12.96 23.26 -3.23
N GLN A 98 -14.20 23.55 -2.87
CA GLN A 98 -15.29 23.72 -3.84
C GLN A 98 -15.03 24.92 -4.76
N GLN A 99 -14.63 26.07 -4.20
CA GLN A 99 -14.29 27.26 -4.99
C GLN A 99 -13.12 27.01 -5.96
N ILE A 100 -12.08 26.28 -5.52
CA ILE A 100 -10.96 25.88 -6.39
C ILE A 100 -11.46 25.01 -7.53
N ALA A 101 -12.28 24.00 -7.24
CA ALA A 101 -12.83 23.11 -8.25
C ALA A 101 -13.72 23.84 -9.27
N GLU A 102 -14.62 24.71 -8.79
CA GLU A 102 -15.52 25.51 -9.63
C GLU A 102 -14.74 26.49 -10.51
N ARG A 103 -13.67 27.11 -10.00
CA ARG A 103 -12.81 27.99 -10.79
C ARG A 103 -12.23 27.27 -12.00
N VAL A 104 -11.75 26.03 -11.81
CA VAL A 104 -11.24 25.20 -12.92
C VAL A 104 -12.33 24.86 -13.93
N GLY A 105 -13.58 24.70 -13.48
CA GLY A 105 -14.70 24.35 -14.36
C GLY A 105 -15.29 25.52 -15.16
N ASN A 106 -15.26 26.74 -14.61
CA ASN A 106 -15.99 27.90 -15.14
C ASN A 106 -15.18 28.80 -16.09
N VAL A 107 -13.87 28.76 -15.99
CA VAL A 107 -13.00 29.56 -16.88
C VAL A 107 -12.41 28.60 -17.88
N GLY A 108 -12.66 28.80 -19.18
CA GLY A 108 -12.17 27.94 -20.28
C GLY A 108 -10.65 27.71 -20.20
N GLY A 109 -10.23 26.91 -19.18
CA GLY A 109 -8.89 26.44 -18.89
C GLY A 109 -7.89 27.57 -18.66
N ASP A 110 -7.82 28.11 -17.44
CA ASP A 110 -6.60 28.83 -17.06
C ASP A 110 -5.48 27.79 -16.90
N ASP A 111 -4.75 27.59 -17.98
CA ASP A 111 -3.61 26.64 -18.05
C ASP A 111 -2.38 27.16 -17.28
N SER A 112 -2.49 28.30 -16.57
CA SER A 112 -1.37 28.85 -15.80
C SER A 112 -1.19 28.20 -14.42
N ILE A 113 -2.23 27.56 -13.88
CA ILE A 113 -2.20 26.96 -12.54
C ILE A 113 -2.56 25.48 -12.59
N LEU A 114 -1.62 24.65 -12.14
CA LEU A 114 -1.84 23.24 -11.86
C LEU A 114 -2.05 23.03 -10.36
N THR A 115 -3.26 22.69 -9.95
CA THR A 115 -3.57 22.36 -8.55
C THR A 115 -3.48 20.87 -8.32
N LEU A 116 -2.67 20.46 -7.34
CA LEU A 116 -2.46 19.08 -6.93
C LEU A 116 -2.87 18.91 -5.46
N ILE A 117 -3.96 18.19 -5.22
CA ILE A 117 -4.47 17.91 -3.87
C ILE A 117 -4.06 16.50 -3.47
N MET A 118 -3.43 16.36 -2.30
CA MET A 118 -2.96 15.09 -1.76
C MET A 118 -3.66 14.79 -0.43
N LEU A 119 -4.30 13.63 -0.37
CA LEU A 119 -5.14 13.18 0.74
C LEU A 119 -4.76 11.73 1.12
N PRO A 120 -4.92 11.34 2.39
CA PRO A 120 -4.84 9.93 2.77
C PRO A 120 -6.06 9.15 2.25
N ARG A 121 -6.18 7.90 2.67
CA ARG A 121 -7.40 7.13 2.47
C ARG A 121 -8.58 7.85 3.10
N LEU A 122 -9.64 8.01 2.32
CA LEU A 122 -10.90 8.60 2.76
C LEU A 122 -11.94 7.53 3.01
N ASP A 123 -12.76 7.73 4.03
CA ASP A 123 -13.92 6.89 4.27
C ASP A 123 -15.07 7.21 3.30
N SER A 124 -16.04 6.31 3.22
CA SER A 124 -17.19 6.43 2.31
C SER A 124 -18.08 7.64 2.61
N MET A 125 -18.07 8.17 3.85
CA MET A 125 -18.84 9.36 4.21
C MET A 125 -18.14 10.62 3.70
N THR A 126 -16.83 10.70 3.86
CA THR A 126 -16.00 11.80 3.39
C THR A 126 -16.03 11.93 1.86
N THR A 127 -15.96 10.82 1.14
CA THR A 127 -16.03 10.82 -0.33
C THR A 127 -17.42 11.21 -0.89
N LYS A 128 -18.47 11.14 -0.08
CA LYS A 128 -19.81 11.65 -0.43
C LYS A 128 -20.01 13.14 -0.10
N GLY A 129 -19.02 13.76 0.51
CA GLY A 129 -19.06 15.20 0.84
C GLY A 129 -19.05 16.08 -0.39
N ALA A 130 -19.75 17.23 -0.32
CA ALA A 130 -19.89 18.15 -1.47
C ALA A 130 -18.54 18.63 -2.02
N TRP A 131 -17.56 18.88 -1.15
CA TRP A 131 -16.23 19.31 -1.56
C TRP A 131 -15.49 18.24 -2.39
N PHE A 132 -15.60 16.97 -2.01
CA PHE A 132 -14.96 15.87 -2.75
C PHE A 132 -15.68 15.63 -4.08
N GLY A 133 -17.02 15.68 -4.09
CA GLY A 133 -17.82 15.62 -5.32
C GLY A 133 -17.49 16.74 -6.31
N ALA A 134 -17.20 17.95 -5.84
CA ALA A 134 -16.76 19.06 -6.70
C ALA A 134 -15.37 18.75 -7.33
N LEU A 135 -14.42 18.23 -6.54
CA LEU A 135 -13.11 17.83 -7.06
C LEU A 135 -13.22 16.74 -8.12
N GLU A 136 -14.10 15.73 -7.94
CA GLU A 136 -14.36 14.68 -8.94
C GLU A 136 -15.01 15.20 -10.21
N SER A 137 -15.92 16.17 -10.08
CA SER A 137 -16.66 16.72 -11.20
C SER A 137 -15.80 17.57 -12.12
N TYR A 138 -14.94 18.41 -11.55
CA TYR A 138 -14.15 19.37 -12.29
C TYR A 138 -12.69 18.98 -12.51
N GLY A 139 -12.18 17.98 -11.77
CA GLY A 139 -10.80 17.54 -11.84
C GLY A 139 -10.61 16.08 -12.23
N VAL A 140 -9.37 15.63 -12.13
CA VAL A 140 -8.94 14.24 -12.24
C VAL A 140 -8.70 13.69 -10.85
N THR A 141 -9.42 12.65 -10.48
CA THR A 141 -9.25 11.96 -9.19
C THR A 141 -8.57 10.61 -9.41
N VAL A 142 -7.56 10.34 -8.60
CA VAL A 142 -6.78 9.09 -8.63
C VAL A 142 -6.79 8.46 -7.25
N LYS A 143 -7.29 7.23 -7.16
CA LYS A 143 -7.28 6.44 -5.94
C LYS A 143 -6.14 5.43 -5.95
N PHE A 144 -5.35 5.42 -4.87
CA PHE A 144 -4.24 4.49 -4.67
C PHE A 144 -4.60 3.48 -3.58
N GLU A 145 -4.68 2.23 -3.97
CA GLU A 145 -4.92 1.13 -3.05
C GLU A 145 -3.61 0.36 -2.81
N PRO A 146 -3.43 -0.21 -1.60
CA PRO A 146 -2.29 -1.08 -1.33
C PRO A 146 -2.23 -2.22 -2.34
N ILE A 147 -1.02 -2.58 -2.75
CA ILE A 147 -0.80 -3.73 -3.63
C ILE A 147 -1.18 -5.00 -2.86
N ALA A 148 -2.17 -5.72 -3.37
CA ALA A 148 -2.57 -6.99 -2.79
C ALA A 148 -1.40 -8.00 -2.85
N ARG A 149 -1.27 -8.86 -1.83
CA ARG A 149 -0.18 -9.84 -1.72
C ARG A 149 0.01 -10.67 -2.99
N ASN A 150 -1.08 -11.09 -3.63
CA ASN A 150 -1.03 -11.89 -4.86
C ASN A 150 -0.43 -11.13 -6.06
N ASN A 151 -0.50 -9.81 -6.05
CA ASN A 151 0.02 -8.94 -7.10
C ASN A 151 1.44 -8.43 -6.80
N LEU A 152 1.92 -8.61 -5.56
CA LEU A 152 3.22 -8.12 -5.13
C LEU A 152 4.40 -8.75 -5.90
N PRO A 153 4.43 -10.07 -6.20
CA PRO A 153 5.47 -10.68 -7.03
C PRO A 153 5.56 -10.03 -8.43
N GLN A 154 4.42 -9.77 -9.06
CA GLN A 154 4.36 -9.12 -10.37
C GLN A 154 4.86 -7.68 -10.29
N TRP A 155 4.47 -6.93 -9.27
CA TRP A 155 4.92 -5.56 -9.06
C TRP A 155 6.44 -5.50 -8.85
N ILE A 156 7.01 -6.40 -8.03
CA ILE A 156 8.46 -6.52 -7.82
C ILE A 156 9.18 -6.83 -9.15
N SER A 157 8.68 -7.81 -9.91
CA SER A 157 9.26 -8.18 -11.20
C SER A 157 9.29 -7.01 -12.18
N GLN A 158 8.20 -6.24 -12.28
CA GLN A 158 8.14 -5.03 -13.13
C GLN A 158 9.16 -3.97 -12.70
N ARG A 159 9.36 -3.79 -11.38
CA ARG A 159 10.33 -2.83 -10.85
C ARG A 159 11.77 -3.26 -11.10
N LEU A 160 12.08 -4.55 -10.95
CA LEU A 160 13.38 -5.10 -11.30
C LEU A 160 13.67 -4.90 -12.79
N GLN A 161 12.69 -5.19 -13.65
CA GLN A 161 12.83 -4.99 -15.11
C GLN A 161 13.07 -3.51 -15.46
N ALA A 162 12.41 -2.58 -14.79
CA ALA A 162 12.58 -1.15 -15.03
C ALA A 162 14.00 -0.65 -14.71
N GLN A 163 14.76 -1.35 -13.85
CA GLN A 163 16.17 -1.05 -13.55
C GLN A 163 17.17 -2.00 -14.24
N GLY A 164 16.71 -2.77 -15.25
CA GLY A 164 17.57 -3.67 -16.01
C GLY A 164 17.91 -4.99 -15.32
N GLN A 165 17.08 -5.44 -14.38
CA GLN A 165 17.24 -6.71 -13.67
C GLN A 165 16.05 -7.64 -13.90
N ARG A 166 16.27 -8.93 -13.73
CA ARG A 166 15.23 -9.94 -13.73
C ARG A 166 15.59 -11.09 -12.78
N VAL A 167 14.63 -11.86 -12.36
CA VAL A 167 14.86 -13.15 -11.70
C VAL A 167 14.93 -14.26 -12.75
N ALA A 168 15.46 -15.44 -12.38
CA ALA A 168 15.48 -16.60 -13.24
C ALA A 168 14.07 -16.97 -13.73
N ALA A 169 13.98 -17.64 -14.88
CA ALA A 169 12.70 -18.14 -15.37
C ALA A 169 12.30 -19.44 -14.62
N GLY A 170 11.00 -19.76 -14.64
CA GLY A 170 10.47 -21.01 -14.07
C GLY A 170 10.33 -20.98 -12.55
N GLU A 171 10.43 -22.13 -11.90
CA GLU A 171 10.17 -22.32 -10.47
C GLU A 171 11.11 -21.54 -9.57
N GLU A 172 12.38 -21.45 -9.93
CA GLU A 172 13.37 -20.69 -9.15
C GLU A 172 13.01 -19.20 -9.09
N GLY A 173 12.63 -18.61 -10.21
CA GLY A 173 12.22 -17.21 -10.24
C GLY A 173 10.92 -16.95 -9.49
N GLN A 174 9.95 -17.88 -9.56
CA GLN A 174 8.74 -17.81 -8.78
C GLN A 174 9.03 -17.88 -7.28
N ARG A 175 9.91 -18.81 -6.86
CA ARG A 175 10.36 -18.92 -5.47
C ARG A 175 11.06 -17.64 -5.00
N THR A 176 11.92 -17.07 -5.85
CA THR A 176 12.65 -15.83 -5.55
C THR A 176 11.69 -14.66 -5.34
N LEU A 177 10.74 -14.46 -6.25
CA LEU A 177 9.74 -13.39 -6.13
C LEU A 177 8.81 -13.60 -4.93
N GLN A 178 8.44 -14.85 -4.64
CA GLN A 178 7.63 -15.17 -3.47
C GLN A 178 8.39 -14.89 -2.17
N PHE A 179 9.66 -15.28 -2.09
CA PHE A 179 10.53 -14.96 -0.96
C PHE A 179 10.66 -13.47 -0.74
N PHE A 180 10.92 -12.71 -1.82
CA PHE A 180 11.01 -11.25 -1.74
C PHE A 180 9.68 -10.64 -1.26
N SER A 181 8.57 -11.05 -1.85
CA SER A 181 7.24 -10.59 -1.47
C SER A 181 6.94 -10.83 0.00
N ASP A 182 7.31 -11.98 0.53
CA ASP A 182 7.13 -12.35 1.93
C ASP A 182 7.94 -11.45 2.89
N ARG A 183 9.10 -10.96 2.43
CA ARG A 183 9.98 -10.09 3.22
C ARG A 183 9.54 -8.63 3.26
N VAL A 184 8.73 -8.19 2.30
CA VAL A 184 8.33 -6.78 2.15
C VAL A 184 6.82 -6.56 2.20
N GLU A 185 6.05 -7.60 2.51
CA GLU A 185 4.58 -7.54 2.58
C GLU A 185 4.12 -6.39 3.49
N GLY A 186 3.21 -5.57 3.00
CA GLY A 186 2.66 -4.42 3.74
C GLY A 186 3.58 -3.19 3.82
N ASN A 187 4.77 -3.23 3.21
CA ASN A 187 5.73 -2.12 3.21
C ASN A 187 6.30 -1.86 1.81
N LEU A 188 5.47 -1.27 0.95
CA LEU A 188 5.83 -1.06 -0.46
C LEU A 188 7.01 -0.10 -0.62
N LEU A 189 7.13 0.90 0.27
CA LEU A 189 8.27 1.82 0.26
C LEU A 189 9.58 1.08 0.53
N ALA A 190 9.61 0.22 1.53
CA ALA A 190 10.79 -0.60 1.80
C ALA A 190 11.04 -1.61 0.67
N ALA A 191 9.98 -2.20 0.08
CA ALA A 191 10.13 -3.03 -1.12
C ALA A 191 10.86 -2.29 -2.24
N HIS A 192 10.48 -1.05 -2.48
CA HIS A 192 11.14 -0.20 -3.48
C HIS A 192 12.62 0.05 -3.13
N GLN A 193 12.93 0.35 -1.86
CA GLN A 193 14.30 0.55 -1.39
C GLN A 193 15.15 -0.72 -1.54
N GLU A 194 14.60 -1.90 -1.21
CA GLU A 194 15.27 -3.18 -1.40
C GLU A 194 15.55 -3.47 -2.89
N ILE A 195 14.60 -3.14 -3.77
CA ILE A 195 14.80 -3.25 -5.22
C ILE A 195 15.93 -2.32 -5.69
N GLN A 196 15.92 -1.05 -5.26
CA GLN A 196 17.00 -0.11 -5.60
C GLN A 196 18.36 -0.60 -5.11
N LYS A 197 18.42 -1.14 -3.88
CA LYS A 197 19.65 -1.74 -3.33
C LYS A 197 20.16 -2.90 -4.18
N LEU A 198 19.31 -3.77 -4.67
CA LEU A 198 19.70 -4.83 -5.61
C LEU A 198 20.28 -4.25 -6.90
N GLY A 199 19.73 -3.14 -7.39
CA GLY A 199 20.31 -2.41 -8.53
C GLY A 199 21.72 -1.92 -8.26
N LEU A 200 21.95 -1.34 -7.09
CA LEU A 200 23.28 -0.86 -6.70
C LEU A 200 24.29 -1.99 -6.46
N LEU A 201 23.85 -3.13 -5.95
CA LEU A 201 24.74 -4.25 -5.63
C LEU A 201 25.10 -5.09 -6.85
N TYR A 202 24.19 -5.25 -7.79
CA TYR A 202 24.32 -6.26 -8.85
C TYR A 202 24.20 -5.70 -10.27
N ASN A 203 23.78 -4.45 -10.48
CA ASN A 203 24.00 -3.81 -11.76
C ASN A 203 25.49 -3.42 -11.82
N SER A 204 26.26 -4.16 -12.58
CA SER A 204 27.65 -3.81 -12.84
C SER A 204 27.66 -2.38 -13.38
N ALA A 205 28.20 -1.42 -12.62
CA ALA A 205 28.70 -0.20 -13.23
C ALA A 205 29.65 -0.64 -14.37
N PRO A 206 29.64 0.02 -15.55
CA PRO A 206 30.68 -0.22 -16.51
C PRO A 206 31.99 -0.04 -15.75
N THR A 207 32.77 -1.11 -15.67
CA THR A 207 34.13 -1.08 -15.13
C THR A 207 34.88 -0.04 -15.92
N LEU A 208 35.02 1.15 -15.33
CA LEU A 208 36.05 2.07 -15.82
C LEU A 208 37.34 1.27 -15.78
N PRO A 209 38.04 1.10 -16.92
CA PRO A 209 39.30 0.42 -16.89
C PRO A 209 40.19 1.18 -15.90
N ALA A 210 40.76 0.46 -14.93
CA ALA A 210 41.72 0.99 -14.00
C ALA A 210 42.96 1.42 -14.80
N SER A 211 42.90 2.55 -15.48
CA SER A 211 44.04 3.20 -16.06
C SER A 211 44.80 3.89 -14.94
N ARG A 212 45.86 3.24 -14.51
CA ARG A 212 46.95 3.90 -13.80
C ARG A 212 47.39 5.14 -14.59
N GLY A 213 47.32 6.26 -13.94
CA GLY A 213 48.11 7.46 -14.09
C GLY A 213 48.61 7.81 -15.48
N SER A 214 47.88 8.69 -16.12
CA SER A 214 48.41 9.86 -16.85
C SER A 214 47.21 10.68 -17.31
N LEU A 215 47.17 11.95 -16.97
CA LEU A 215 46.26 12.93 -17.52
C LEU A 215 46.43 12.97 -19.04
N PRO A 216 45.38 12.93 -19.86
CA PRO A 216 45.49 13.14 -21.29
C PRO A 216 45.87 14.60 -21.56
N PRO A 217 46.62 14.86 -22.63
CA PRO A 217 47.00 16.23 -23.02
C PRO A 217 45.74 17.02 -23.41
N GLU A 218 45.73 18.31 -23.07
CA GLU A 218 44.69 19.26 -23.42
C GLU A 218 44.45 19.26 -24.94
N GLY A 219 43.24 18.89 -25.37
CA GLY A 219 42.79 19.02 -26.74
C GLY A 219 41.97 17.88 -27.34
N GLU A 220 41.78 16.73 -26.66
CA GLU A 220 40.94 15.68 -27.19
C GLU A 220 39.49 15.79 -26.66
N SER A 221 38.56 15.99 -27.60
CA SER A 221 37.12 15.96 -27.33
C SER A 221 36.72 14.58 -26.85
N LEU A 222 35.97 14.53 -25.72
CA LEU A 222 35.35 13.33 -25.21
C LEU A 222 34.57 12.59 -26.32
N PRO A 223 34.73 11.27 -26.46
CA PRO A 223 33.98 10.51 -27.45
C PRO A 223 32.49 10.68 -27.18
N ARG A 224 31.77 11.18 -28.17
CA ARG A 224 30.30 11.16 -28.16
C ARG A 224 29.88 9.71 -28.15
N GLY A 225 29.18 9.27 -27.10
CA GLY A 225 28.58 7.93 -27.01
C GLY A 225 27.78 7.64 -28.27
N ASP A 226 28.09 6.51 -28.89
CA ASP A 226 27.41 6.01 -30.09
C ASP A 226 25.94 5.70 -29.72
N PRO A 227 24.93 6.24 -30.44
CA PRO A 227 23.51 5.94 -30.18
C PRO A 227 23.14 4.47 -30.42
N SER A 228 24.08 3.62 -30.83
CA SER A 228 23.91 2.20 -31.10
C SER A 228 24.33 1.27 -29.95
N GLU A 229 24.64 1.77 -28.75
CA GLU A 229 24.84 0.89 -27.60
C GLU A 229 23.58 0.08 -27.35
N LYS A 230 23.60 -1.19 -27.76
CA LYS A 230 22.59 -2.18 -27.46
C LYS A 230 22.36 -2.16 -25.96
N ALA A 231 21.10 -1.97 -25.55
CA ALA A 231 20.70 -2.12 -24.16
C ALA A 231 21.33 -3.42 -23.61
N ALA A 232 22.16 -3.30 -22.59
CA ALA A 232 22.82 -4.45 -21.97
C ALA A 232 21.75 -5.47 -21.56
N ASP A 233 22.02 -6.75 -21.76
CA ASP A 233 21.10 -7.81 -21.34
C ASP A 233 20.78 -7.64 -19.84
N PRO A 234 19.50 -7.77 -19.44
CA PRO A 234 19.12 -7.58 -18.07
C PRO A 234 19.82 -8.59 -17.14
N VAL A 235 20.38 -8.07 -16.05
CA VAL A 235 21.06 -8.89 -15.03
C VAL A 235 20.09 -9.88 -14.42
N THR A 236 20.41 -11.16 -14.44
CA THR A 236 19.57 -12.18 -13.81
C THR A 236 20.03 -12.39 -12.36
N LEU A 237 19.15 -12.09 -11.40
CA LEU A 237 19.38 -12.26 -9.98
C LEU A 237 19.10 -13.73 -9.57
N SER A 238 20.04 -14.33 -8.86
CA SER A 238 19.84 -15.67 -8.24
C SER A 238 19.02 -15.53 -6.95
N PHE A 239 18.44 -16.66 -6.49
CA PHE A 239 17.77 -16.73 -5.20
C PHE A 239 18.70 -16.31 -4.05
N GLU A 240 19.94 -16.80 -4.04
CA GLU A 240 20.93 -16.50 -3.02
C GLU A 240 21.28 -15.01 -2.94
N GLN A 241 21.42 -14.33 -4.09
CA GLN A 241 21.66 -12.89 -4.13
C GLN A 241 20.50 -12.10 -3.50
N VAL A 242 19.26 -12.50 -3.80
CA VAL A 242 18.07 -11.85 -3.22
C VAL A 242 17.96 -12.19 -1.73
N GLU A 243 18.20 -13.45 -1.33
CA GLU A 243 18.16 -13.89 0.06
C GLU A 243 19.15 -13.11 0.94
N ASN A 244 20.38 -12.93 0.46
CA ASN A 244 21.43 -12.22 1.20
C ASN A 244 21.23 -10.70 1.24
N ALA A 245 20.57 -10.14 0.23
CA ALA A 245 20.41 -8.70 0.12
C ALA A 245 19.12 -8.19 0.76
N VAL A 246 17.99 -8.90 0.59
CA VAL A 246 16.67 -8.41 1.00
C VAL A 246 16.42 -8.64 2.48
N LEU A 247 16.29 -7.56 3.23
CA LEU A 247 15.95 -7.59 4.64
C LEU A 247 14.47 -7.95 4.86
N ASN A 248 14.18 -8.50 6.04
CA ASN A 248 12.79 -8.71 6.45
C ASN A 248 12.24 -7.39 7.00
N VAL A 249 11.55 -6.67 6.16
CA VAL A 249 10.97 -5.34 6.43
C VAL A 249 9.44 -5.36 6.28
N ALA A 250 8.85 -6.54 6.24
CA ALA A 250 7.40 -6.71 6.18
C ALA A 250 6.74 -6.02 7.39
N ARG A 251 5.64 -5.33 7.13
CA ARG A 251 4.78 -4.76 8.16
C ARG A 251 3.43 -5.45 8.15
N TYR A 252 3.06 -5.92 9.30
CA TYR A 252 1.84 -6.67 9.46
C TYR A 252 0.80 -5.87 10.23
N ASP A 253 -0.43 -5.93 9.76
CA ASP A 253 -1.59 -5.38 10.43
C ASP A 253 -2.33 -6.53 11.13
N VAL A 254 -2.70 -6.33 12.39
CA VAL A 254 -3.44 -7.31 13.20
C VAL A 254 -4.74 -7.75 12.50
N PHE A 255 -5.39 -6.85 11.74
CA PHE A 255 -6.61 -7.19 11.00
C PHE A 255 -6.33 -8.06 9.76
N LYS A 256 -5.14 -7.93 9.13
CA LYS A 256 -4.69 -8.82 8.07
C LYS A 256 -4.28 -10.20 8.58
N LEU A 257 -3.82 -10.29 9.84
CA LEU A 257 -3.59 -11.58 10.50
C LEU A 257 -4.87 -12.43 10.51
N SER A 258 -6.00 -11.84 10.81
CA SER A 258 -7.32 -12.45 10.73
C SER A 258 -7.60 -13.11 9.37
N GLU A 259 -7.31 -12.41 8.28
CA GLU A 259 -7.47 -12.96 6.92
C GLU A 259 -6.55 -14.17 6.67
N ALA A 260 -5.30 -14.10 7.16
CA ALA A 260 -4.34 -15.21 7.02
C ALA A 260 -4.78 -16.44 7.83
N VAL A 261 -5.29 -16.23 9.06
CA VAL A 261 -5.80 -17.29 9.95
C VAL A 261 -7.00 -17.98 9.32
N LEU A 262 -8.01 -17.22 8.93
CA LEU A 262 -9.22 -17.73 8.26
C LEU A 262 -8.91 -18.31 6.87
N GLY A 263 -7.85 -17.82 6.24
CA GLY A 263 -7.31 -18.35 4.99
C GLY A 263 -6.64 -19.70 5.10
N GLY A 264 -6.34 -20.20 6.31
CA GLY A 264 -5.63 -21.44 6.56
C GLY A 264 -4.14 -21.37 6.19
N GLN A 265 -3.54 -20.16 6.19
CA GLN A 265 -2.17 -19.89 5.73
C GLN A 265 -1.18 -20.01 6.90
N THR A 266 -1.02 -21.19 7.49
CA THR A 266 -0.31 -21.44 8.76
C THR A 266 1.10 -20.85 8.78
N VAL A 267 1.90 -21.04 7.71
CA VAL A 267 3.27 -20.49 7.61
C VAL A 267 3.27 -18.97 7.61
N ARG A 268 2.31 -18.35 6.91
CA ARG A 268 2.16 -16.89 6.89
C ARG A 268 1.70 -16.37 8.25
N VAL A 269 0.78 -17.05 8.91
CA VAL A 269 0.30 -16.71 10.27
C VAL A 269 1.47 -16.65 11.24
N ALA A 270 2.37 -17.66 11.23
CA ALA A 270 3.54 -17.67 12.09
C ALA A 270 4.45 -16.46 11.83
N ARG A 271 4.79 -16.17 10.57
CA ARG A 271 5.61 -14.99 10.21
C ARG A 271 4.96 -13.67 10.61
N MET A 272 3.64 -13.56 10.46
CA MET A 272 2.92 -12.34 10.86
C MET A 272 2.96 -12.13 12.37
N LEU A 273 2.83 -13.19 13.17
CA LEU A 273 2.94 -13.12 14.62
C LEU A 273 4.36 -12.75 15.05
N ASP A 274 5.40 -13.34 14.43
CA ASP A 274 6.80 -12.97 14.68
C ASP A 274 7.06 -11.49 14.37
N GLY A 275 6.51 -10.99 13.25
CA GLY A 275 6.63 -9.59 12.86
C GLY A 275 5.92 -8.64 13.82
N LEU A 276 4.67 -8.93 14.21
CA LEU A 276 3.90 -8.15 15.18
C LEU A 276 4.60 -8.12 16.55
N GLN A 277 5.17 -9.23 16.98
CA GLN A 277 5.98 -9.29 18.18
C GLN A 277 7.23 -8.39 18.09
N ALA A 278 7.94 -8.46 16.97
CA ALA A 278 9.15 -7.66 16.75
C ALA A 278 8.85 -6.14 16.67
N GLU A 279 7.66 -5.77 16.17
CA GLU A 279 7.18 -4.38 16.13
C GLU A 279 6.68 -3.89 17.51
N GLY A 280 6.60 -4.75 18.51
CA GLY A 280 6.13 -4.41 19.86
C GLY A 280 4.61 -4.27 19.96
N GLU A 281 3.86 -4.93 19.07
CA GLU A 281 2.40 -4.89 19.11
C GLU A 281 1.86 -5.53 20.40
N SER A 282 0.68 -5.12 20.82
CA SER A 282 0.05 -5.61 22.04
C SER A 282 -0.45 -7.05 21.90
N GLU A 283 0.02 -7.98 22.74
CA GLU A 283 -0.50 -9.35 22.81
C GLU A 283 -2.03 -9.39 22.97
N VAL A 284 -2.57 -8.46 23.78
CA VAL A 284 -4.01 -8.36 24.05
C VAL A 284 -4.79 -7.97 22.78
N LEU A 285 -4.24 -7.07 21.96
CA LEU A 285 -4.86 -6.68 20.69
C LEU A 285 -4.85 -7.83 19.69
N VAL A 286 -3.73 -8.52 19.57
CA VAL A 286 -3.59 -9.70 18.68
C VAL A 286 -4.54 -10.82 19.14
N HIS A 287 -4.59 -11.10 20.43
CA HIS A 287 -5.54 -12.04 21.01
C HIS A 287 -6.99 -11.66 20.71
N TRP A 288 -7.34 -10.38 20.90
CA TRP A 288 -8.69 -9.89 20.64
C TRP A 288 -9.12 -10.15 19.19
N ALA A 289 -8.24 -9.86 18.22
CA ALA A 289 -8.55 -10.06 16.80
C ALA A 289 -8.81 -11.52 16.45
N ILE A 290 -7.95 -12.44 16.91
CA ILE A 290 -8.13 -13.88 16.67
C ILE A 290 -9.40 -14.40 17.37
N SER A 291 -9.62 -13.98 18.61
CA SER A 291 -10.78 -14.41 19.41
C SER A 291 -12.09 -13.88 18.84
N GLU A 292 -12.11 -12.69 18.25
CA GLU A 292 -13.32 -12.14 17.63
C GLU A 292 -13.68 -12.92 16.36
N ASP A 293 -12.70 -13.42 15.60
CA ASP A 293 -12.99 -14.31 14.48
C ASP A 293 -13.59 -15.64 14.95
N ILE A 294 -13.06 -16.24 16.01
CA ILE A 294 -13.62 -17.48 16.57
C ILE A 294 -15.05 -17.25 17.06
N ARG A 295 -15.29 -16.16 17.80
CA ARG A 295 -16.64 -15.77 18.26
C ARG A 295 -17.59 -15.50 17.09
N GLY A 296 -17.09 -14.81 16.05
CA GLY A 296 -17.85 -14.54 14.83
C GLY A 296 -18.27 -15.83 14.12
N MET A 297 -17.33 -16.75 13.93
CA MET A 297 -17.62 -18.07 13.35
C MET A 297 -18.68 -18.83 14.17
N LYS A 298 -18.59 -18.80 15.50
CA LYS A 298 -19.58 -19.48 16.36
C LYS A 298 -20.96 -18.85 16.24
N ARG A 299 -21.07 -17.52 16.32
CA ARG A 299 -22.35 -16.81 16.15
C ARG A 299 -23.03 -17.10 14.82
N VAL A 300 -22.26 -17.09 13.72
CA VAL A 300 -22.80 -17.39 12.38
C VAL A 300 -23.20 -18.87 12.29
N LYS A 301 -22.40 -19.80 12.84
CA LYS A 301 -22.71 -21.23 12.85
C LYS A 301 -23.99 -21.51 13.64
N ASP A 302 -24.18 -20.87 14.81
CA ASP A 302 -25.40 -21.00 15.62
C ASP A 302 -26.63 -20.50 14.86
N ALA A 303 -26.52 -19.37 14.16
CA ALA A 303 -27.60 -18.85 13.35
C ALA A 303 -27.99 -19.82 12.20
N ILE A 304 -26.97 -20.42 11.55
CA ILE A 304 -27.21 -21.44 10.51
C ILE A 304 -27.91 -22.68 11.10
N ASN A 305 -27.44 -23.17 12.24
CA ASN A 305 -28.02 -24.33 12.92
C ASN A 305 -29.49 -24.05 13.38
N ALA A 306 -29.81 -22.77 13.65
CA ALA A 306 -31.18 -22.32 13.91
C ALA A 306 -32.01 -22.12 12.63
N GLY A 307 -31.55 -22.55 11.46
CA GLY A 307 -32.26 -22.48 10.19
C GLY A 307 -32.07 -21.16 9.41
N ARG A 308 -31.19 -20.27 9.84
CA ARG A 308 -30.90 -19.03 9.11
C ARG A 308 -30.06 -19.32 7.86
N PRO A 309 -30.44 -18.86 6.66
CA PRO A 309 -29.57 -18.98 5.47
C PRO A 309 -28.21 -18.30 5.65
N MET A 310 -27.13 -18.91 5.19
CA MET A 310 -25.75 -18.43 5.33
C MET A 310 -25.57 -16.93 5.00
N PRO A 311 -26.04 -16.39 3.86
CA PRO A 311 -25.85 -14.96 3.54
C PRO A 311 -26.56 -14.03 4.55
N MET A 312 -27.70 -14.45 5.09
CA MET A 312 -28.42 -13.70 6.12
C MET A 312 -27.70 -13.76 7.47
N ALA A 313 -27.22 -14.95 7.86
CA ALA A 313 -26.46 -15.14 9.09
C ALA A 313 -25.17 -14.31 9.10
N LEU A 314 -24.46 -14.21 7.99
CA LEU A 314 -23.28 -13.37 7.83
C LEU A 314 -23.63 -11.88 7.98
N ARG A 315 -24.66 -11.41 7.28
CA ARG A 315 -25.13 -10.02 7.35
C ARG A 315 -25.56 -9.62 8.76
N ASP A 316 -26.36 -10.45 9.43
CA ASP A 316 -26.87 -10.20 10.78
C ASP A 316 -25.71 -10.10 11.79
N ASN A 317 -24.62 -10.82 11.57
CA ASN A 317 -23.40 -10.80 12.38
C ASN A 317 -22.36 -9.78 11.90
N ARG A 318 -22.69 -8.90 10.95
CA ARG A 318 -21.84 -7.84 10.41
C ARG A 318 -20.54 -8.35 9.80
N ILE A 319 -20.57 -9.51 9.13
CA ILE A 319 -19.45 -10.08 8.39
C ILE A 319 -19.56 -9.64 6.93
N TRP A 320 -18.56 -8.91 6.43
CA TRP A 320 -18.58 -8.30 5.10
C TRP A 320 -17.24 -8.51 4.37
N GLY A 321 -17.28 -8.38 3.03
CA GLY A 321 -16.11 -8.29 2.17
C GLY A 321 -15.28 -9.57 2.10
N ILE A 322 -13.98 -9.49 2.35
CA ILE A 322 -13.09 -10.66 2.28
C ILE A 322 -13.47 -11.71 3.32
N LYS A 323 -13.80 -11.29 4.55
CA LYS A 323 -14.19 -12.20 5.62
C LYS A 323 -15.46 -12.99 5.29
N GLU A 324 -16.42 -12.41 4.59
CA GLU A 324 -17.64 -13.08 4.14
C GLU A 324 -17.30 -14.35 3.34
N LYS A 325 -16.46 -14.19 2.31
CA LYS A 325 -16.01 -15.30 1.46
C LYS A 325 -15.23 -16.37 2.23
N LEU A 326 -14.41 -15.94 3.20
CA LEU A 326 -13.64 -16.86 4.04
C LEU A 326 -14.56 -17.68 4.96
N TYR A 327 -15.57 -17.04 5.57
CA TYR A 327 -16.56 -17.70 6.41
C TYR A 327 -17.43 -18.68 5.60
N GLU A 328 -17.91 -18.28 4.41
CA GLU A 328 -18.67 -19.15 3.52
C GLU A 328 -17.90 -20.44 3.16
N ARG A 329 -16.59 -20.32 2.96
CA ARG A 329 -15.73 -21.45 2.65
C ARG A 329 -15.50 -22.38 3.85
N VAL A 330 -15.28 -21.82 5.03
CA VAL A 330 -14.78 -22.54 6.21
C VAL A 330 -15.91 -23.12 7.05
N LEU A 331 -17.00 -22.36 7.28
CA LEU A 331 -18.07 -22.75 8.22
C LEU A 331 -18.80 -24.04 7.90
N PRO A 332 -19.06 -24.44 6.63
CA PRO A 332 -19.69 -25.72 6.35
C PRO A 332 -18.94 -26.92 6.92
N GLY A 333 -17.61 -26.82 6.94
CA GLY A 333 -16.73 -27.91 7.39
C GLY A 333 -16.39 -27.90 8.89
N ILE A 334 -16.58 -26.81 9.63
CA ILE A 334 -16.25 -26.72 11.06
C ILE A 334 -17.42 -27.17 11.90
N THR A 335 -17.17 -28.08 12.87
CA THR A 335 -18.19 -28.56 13.82
C THR A 335 -18.36 -27.61 15.00
N ASP A 336 -19.52 -27.66 15.67
CA ASP A 336 -19.77 -26.91 16.90
C ASP A 336 -18.78 -27.29 18.02
N THR A 337 -18.42 -28.55 18.12
CA THR A 337 -17.42 -29.04 19.08
C THR A 337 -16.06 -28.40 18.82
N THR A 338 -15.64 -28.30 17.54
CA THR A 338 -14.39 -27.63 17.18
C THR A 338 -14.43 -26.15 17.60
N LEU A 339 -15.52 -25.44 17.31
CA LEU A 339 -15.65 -24.04 17.69
C LEU A 339 -15.66 -23.84 19.21
N ALA A 340 -16.32 -24.73 19.97
CA ALA A 340 -16.31 -24.70 21.42
C ALA A 340 -14.89 -24.91 21.99
N ASN A 341 -14.12 -25.85 21.42
CA ASN A 341 -12.74 -26.09 21.82
C ASN A 341 -11.85 -24.88 21.51
N LEU A 342 -12.01 -24.23 20.35
CA LEU A 342 -11.29 -23.02 19.98
C LEU A 342 -11.62 -21.84 20.91
N LEU A 343 -12.89 -21.67 21.31
CA LEU A 343 -13.31 -20.66 22.29
C LEU A 343 -12.67 -20.92 23.65
N THR A 344 -12.61 -22.18 24.09
CA THR A 344 -11.93 -22.58 25.32
C THR A 344 -10.44 -22.29 25.25
N ALA A 345 -9.80 -22.58 24.11
CA ALA A 345 -8.39 -22.24 23.88
C ALA A 345 -8.17 -20.71 23.92
N ALA A 346 -9.02 -19.94 23.25
CA ALA A 346 -8.95 -18.48 23.27
C ALA A 346 -9.09 -17.91 24.69
N HIS A 347 -9.99 -18.45 25.50
CA HIS A 347 -10.14 -18.05 26.90
C HIS A 347 -8.87 -18.31 27.74
N LYS A 348 -8.23 -19.46 27.54
CA LYS A 348 -6.94 -19.77 28.20
C LYS A 348 -5.85 -18.78 27.80
N VAL A 349 -5.75 -18.45 26.50
CA VAL A 349 -4.76 -17.51 25.99
C VAL A 349 -5.03 -16.08 26.48
N ASP A 350 -6.29 -15.67 26.62
CA ASP A 350 -6.63 -14.38 27.24
C ASP A 350 -6.05 -14.27 28.67
N GLY A 351 -6.19 -15.32 29.45
CA GLY A 351 -5.58 -15.38 30.78
C GLY A 351 -4.05 -15.27 30.74
N ILE A 352 -3.39 -15.98 29.81
CA ILE A 352 -1.93 -15.96 29.66
C ILE A 352 -1.44 -14.55 29.26
N CYS A 353 -2.08 -13.90 28.30
CA CYS A 353 -1.76 -12.52 27.90
C CYS A 353 -1.94 -11.50 29.04
N LYS A 354 -2.73 -11.86 30.08
CA LYS A 354 -2.94 -11.08 31.29
C LYS A 354 -2.08 -11.55 32.48
N GLY A 355 -1.10 -12.42 32.24
CA GLY A 355 -0.14 -12.89 33.25
C GLY A 355 -0.59 -14.11 34.07
N LEU A 356 -1.73 -14.74 33.74
CA LEU A 356 -2.17 -15.97 34.40
C LEU A 356 -1.46 -17.20 33.81
N LYS A 357 -1.13 -18.18 34.65
CA LYS A 357 -0.59 -19.45 34.20
C LYS A 357 -1.71 -20.43 33.87
N GLN A 358 -1.60 -21.13 32.75
CA GLN A 358 -2.53 -22.16 32.31
C GLN A 358 -1.78 -23.49 32.13
N PRO A 359 -2.25 -24.57 32.79
CA PRO A 359 -1.68 -25.91 32.55
C PRO A 359 -1.73 -26.26 31.06
N ASP A 360 -0.73 -26.99 30.56
CA ASP A 360 -0.64 -27.46 29.17
C ASP A 360 -0.52 -26.38 28.08
N TRP A 361 -0.33 -25.12 28.49
CA TRP A 361 -0.11 -23.98 27.58
C TRP A 361 1.24 -23.32 27.84
N PRO A 362 1.84 -22.70 26.78
CA PRO A 362 3.05 -21.89 26.97
C PRO A 362 2.83 -20.75 27.96
N ALA A 363 3.86 -20.44 28.77
CA ALA A 363 3.78 -19.33 29.73
C ALA A 363 3.90 -17.95 29.05
N SER A 364 4.50 -17.87 27.87
CA SER A 364 4.63 -16.64 27.08
C SER A 364 3.33 -16.37 26.29
N GLY A 365 2.81 -15.15 26.37
CA GLY A 365 1.63 -14.74 25.62
C GLY A 365 1.83 -14.90 24.12
N TRP A 366 2.98 -14.51 23.57
CA TRP A 366 3.28 -14.69 22.15
C TRP A 366 3.31 -16.16 21.72
N GLN A 367 3.92 -17.04 22.50
CA GLN A 367 3.92 -18.47 22.19
C GLN A 367 2.51 -19.09 22.29
N ALA A 368 1.70 -18.60 23.22
CA ALA A 368 0.31 -19.01 23.35
C ALA A 368 -0.54 -18.50 22.17
N LEU A 369 -0.28 -17.28 21.67
CA LEU A 369 -0.91 -16.74 20.46
C LEU A 369 -0.52 -17.53 19.21
N HIS A 370 0.75 -17.90 19.04
CA HIS A 370 1.18 -18.77 17.94
C HIS A 370 0.42 -20.10 17.95
N ARG A 371 0.29 -20.74 19.13
CA ARG A 371 -0.46 -21.99 19.25
C ARG A 371 -1.94 -21.80 18.94
N LEU A 372 -2.58 -20.74 19.45
CA LEU A 372 -3.98 -20.47 19.19
C LEU A 372 -4.26 -20.22 17.71
N ALA A 373 -3.49 -19.31 17.11
CA ALA A 373 -3.63 -18.96 15.70
C ALA A 373 -3.35 -20.16 14.79
N GLY A 374 -2.35 -21.00 15.14
CA GLY A 374 -2.06 -22.27 14.45
C GLY A 374 -3.26 -23.20 14.47
N LEU A 375 -3.84 -23.45 15.65
CA LEU A 375 -5.03 -24.31 15.81
C LEU A 375 -6.20 -23.81 14.95
N VAL A 376 -6.49 -22.51 14.93
CA VAL A 376 -7.56 -21.95 14.11
C VAL A 376 -7.23 -22.09 12.61
N SER A 377 -6.01 -21.74 12.22
CA SER A 377 -5.56 -21.76 10.83
C SER A 377 -5.58 -23.18 10.26
N GLU A 378 -5.14 -24.18 11.02
CA GLU A 378 -5.20 -25.59 10.63
C GLU A 378 -6.63 -26.07 10.37
N GLN A 379 -7.57 -25.72 11.26
CA GLN A 379 -8.98 -26.05 11.05
C GLN A 379 -9.53 -25.39 9.77
N CYS A 380 -9.11 -24.17 9.47
CA CYS A 380 -9.49 -23.45 8.25
C CYS A 380 -8.85 -24.05 6.99
N ALA A 381 -7.61 -24.57 7.08
CA ALA A 381 -6.88 -25.17 5.96
C ALA A 381 -7.45 -26.56 5.57
N LEU A 382 -7.77 -27.40 6.56
CA LEU A 382 -8.32 -28.76 6.33
C LEU A 382 -9.64 -28.78 5.57
N ARG A 383 -10.33 -27.65 5.50
CA ARG A 383 -11.67 -27.51 4.93
C ARG A 383 -11.69 -26.70 3.62
N ALA A 384 -10.52 -26.35 3.11
CA ALA A 384 -10.37 -25.57 1.87
C ALA A 384 -10.23 -26.45 0.60
N LYS A 385 -10.39 -27.80 0.76
CA LYS A 385 -10.36 -28.77 -0.35
C LYS A 385 -11.75 -29.13 -0.82
#